data_32ddf3ef7616be0e9ffc2c271fecf0ad
#
_entry.id   32ddf3ef7616be0e9ffc2c271fecf0ad
#
_cell.length_a   1.000
_cell.length_b   1.000
_cell.length_c   1.000
_cell.angle_alpha   90.00
_cell.angle_beta   90.00
_cell.angle_gamma   90.00
#
_symmetry.space_group_name_H-M   'P 1'
#
loop_
_entity.id
_entity.type
_entity.pdbx_description
1 polymer ?
#
loop_
_entity_poly.entity_id
_entity_poly.type
_entity_poly.pdbx_seq_one_letter_code
_entity_poly.pdbx_strand_id
1 'polypeptide(L)'
;MKNRITGRSAFLALLKDEGITHLFGNPGTTELPIMHALKDHPDLTYVMAMQESLVVAIADGFSRASGRLVACNVHVAPGLGNAMGSLYNASFTGTPMILTAGQQEQGHGLTEPVLYGPLVQMAEPLVIGRSR
;
A
#
# COMPACT_ATOMS: atom_id res chain seq x y z
N MET A 1 -17.37 -26.80 -7.42
CA MET A 1 -17.20 -25.83 -6.33
C MET A 1 -16.83 -24.47 -6.97
N LYS A 2 -17.58 -23.39 -6.73
CA LYS A 2 -17.18 -22.06 -7.20
C LYS A 2 -15.85 -21.70 -6.50
N ASN A 3 -14.78 -21.50 -7.26
CA ASN A 3 -13.51 -21.00 -6.71
C ASN A 3 -13.80 -19.65 -6.06
N ARG A 4 -13.84 -19.61 -4.74
CA ARG A 4 -13.98 -18.37 -3.98
C ARG A 4 -12.60 -17.69 -3.97
N ILE A 5 -12.47 -16.60 -4.68
CA ILE A 5 -11.29 -15.75 -4.60
C ILE A 5 -11.27 -15.04 -3.24
N THR A 6 -10.12 -14.96 -2.60
CA THR A 6 -9.94 -14.18 -1.37
C THR A 6 -9.66 -12.72 -1.71
N GLY A 7 -9.99 -11.79 -0.79
CA GLY A 7 -9.69 -10.35 -1.00
C GLY A 7 -8.21 -10.08 -1.29
N ARG A 8 -7.29 -10.76 -0.59
CA ARG A 8 -5.84 -10.63 -0.85
C ARG A 8 -5.43 -11.07 -2.26
N SER A 9 -6.02 -12.18 -2.75
CA SER A 9 -5.72 -12.67 -4.11
C SER A 9 -6.35 -11.76 -5.17
N ALA A 10 -7.56 -11.24 -4.93
CA ALA A 10 -8.19 -10.27 -5.80
C ALA A 10 -7.38 -8.96 -5.87
N PHE A 11 -6.88 -8.48 -4.75
CA PHE A 11 -6.03 -7.28 -4.68
C PHE A 11 -4.78 -7.42 -5.55
N LEU A 12 -4.01 -8.51 -5.38
CA LEU A 12 -2.79 -8.73 -6.18
C LEU A 12 -3.11 -8.93 -7.67
N ALA A 13 -4.21 -9.63 -7.99
CA ALA A 13 -4.64 -9.78 -9.38
C ALA A 13 -4.96 -8.43 -10.04
N LEU A 14 -5.68 -7.54 -9.33
CA LEU A 14 -6.00 -6.21 -9.82
C LEU A 14 -4.74 -5.35 -10.03
N LEU A 15 -3.76 -5.40 -9.11
CA LEU A 15 -2.48 -4.70 -9.31
C LEU A 15 -1.78 -5.15 -10.61
N LYS A 16 -1.81 -6.45 -10.89
CA LYS A 16 -1.23 -7.00 -12.12
C LYS A 16 -2.01 -6.57 -13.37
N ASP A 17 -3.34 -6.59 -13.31
CA ASP A 17 -4.19 -6.14 -14.41
C ASP A 17 -3.95 -4.66 -14.76
N GLU A 18 -3.60 -3.84 -13.76
CA GLU A 18 -3.16 -2.44 -13.95
C GLU A 18 -1.69 -2.30 -14.42
N GLY A 19 -1.01 -3.41 -14.70
CA GLY A 19 0.37 -3.43 -15.18
C GLY A 19 1.43 -3.16 -14.12
N ILE A 20 1.07 -3.23 -12.84
CA ILE A 20 2.01 -3.07 -11.73
C ILE A 20 2.89 -4.32 -11.62
N THR A 21 4.19 -4.12 -11.65
CA THR A 21 5.21 -5.17 -11.54
C THR A 21 5.94 -5.17 -10.20
N HIS A 22 5.84 -4.07 -9.45
CA HIS A 22 6.54 -3.89 -8.18
C HIS A 22 5.58 -3.36 -7.13
N LEU A 23 5.58 -4.02 -5.97
CA LEU A 23 4.90 -3.59 -4.75
C LEU A 23 5.96 -3.23 -3.71
N PHE A 24 5.98 -1.99 -3.29
CA PHE A 24 6.93 -1.48 -2.28
C PHE A 24 6.27 -1.48 -0.90
N GLY A 25 6.98 -1.90 0.14
CA GLY A 25 6.35 -1.94 1.46
C GLY A 25 7.29 -2.10 2.64
N ASN A 26 6.74 -1.80 3.83
CA ASN A 26 7.28 -2.17 5.12
C ASN A 26 6.17 -2.90 5.90
N PRO A 27 6.09 -4.24 5.78
CA PRO A 27 4.92 -4.97 6.23
C PRO A 27 4.93 -5.18 7.75
N GLY A 28 3.77 -5.01 8.37
CA GLY A 28 3.47 -5.47 9.72
C GLY A 28 2.43 -6.59 9.70
N THR A 29 1.77 -6.82 10.83
CA THR A 29 0.83 -7.93 10.99
C THR A 29 -0.41 -7.84 10.09
N THR A 30 -0.87 -6.63 9.78
CA THR A 30 -2.03 -6.39 8.92
C THR A 30 -1.75 -6.71 7.45
N GLU A 31 -0.50 -6.73 7.04
CA GLU A 31 -0.04 -7.00 5.68
C GLU A 31 0.29 -8.49 5.42
N LEU A 32 0.40 -9.31 6.47
CA LEU A 32 0.72 -10.74 6.34
C LEU A 32 -0.18 -11.49 5.34
N PRO A 33 -1.49 -11.22 5.24
CA PRO A 33 -2.31 -11.86 4.21
C PRO A 33 -1.85 -11.56 2.78
N ILE A 34 -1.37 -10.35 2.50
CA ILE A 34 -0.81 -9.96 1.20
C ILE A 34 0.51 -10.68 0.98
N MET A 35 1.40 -10.65 1.99
CA MET A 35 2.69 -11.34 1.94
C MET A 35 2.53 -12.84 1.64
N HIS A 36 1.55 -13.47 2.28
CA HIS A 36 1.25 -14.89 2.04
C HIS A 36 0.78 -15.14 0.60
N ALA A 37 -0.02 -14.23 0.02
CA ALA A 37 -0.55 -14.40 -1.33
C ALA A 37 0.50 -14.16 -2.43
N LEU A 38 1.57 -13.40 -2.16
CA LEU A 38 2.64 -13.13 -3.12
C LEU A 38 3.31 -14.39 -3.67
N LYS A 39 3.35 -15.49 -2.91
CA LYS A 39 3.88 -16.78 -3.38
C LYS A 39 3.20 -17.30 -4.66
N ASP A 40 1.94 -16.92 -4.85
CA ASP A 40 1.12 -17.33 -5.99
C ASP A 40 1.22 -16.32 -7.18
N HIS A 41 2.04 -15.27 -7.01
CA HIS A 41 2.25 -14.18 -7.98
C HIS A 41 3.75 -13.92 -8.21
N PRO A 42 4.53 -14.88 -8.77
CA PRO A 42 5.99 -14.76 -8.92
C PRO A 42 6.42 -13.66 -9.89
N ASP A 43 5.52 -13.12 -10.67
CA ASP A 43 5.69 -12.00 -11.59
C ASP A 43 5.53 -10.62 -10.93
N LEU A 44 5.11 -10.58 -9.66
CA LEU A 44 5.04 -9.35 -8.86
C LEU A 44 6.23 -9.31 -7.88
N THR A 45 7.14 -8.38 -8.10
CA THR A 45 8.30 -8.18 -7.23
C THR A 45 7.91 -7.38 -5.99
N TYR A 46 8.16 -7.93 -4.79
CA TYR A 46 8.03 -7.17 -3.55
C TYR A 46 9.37 -6.55 -3.16
N VAL A 47 9.38 -5.23 -3.00
CA VAL A 47 10.56 -4.47 -2.57
C VAL A 47 10.33 -3.96 -1.16
N MET A 48 11.05 -4.53 -0.21
CA MET A 48 10.97 -4.14 1.19
C MET A 48 11.92 -2.97 1.48
N ALA A 49 11.40 -1.95 2.16
CA ALA A 49 12.21 -0.91 2.79
C ALA A 49 11.99 -0.89 4.30
N MET A 50 13.00 -0.47 5.04
CA MET A 50 13.01 -0.59 6.50
C MET A 50 12.28 0.57 7.21
N GLN A 51 11.63 1.46 6.46
CA GLN A 51 10.87 2.59 6.98
C GLN A 51 9.94 3.15 5.88
N GLU A 52 8.74 3.58 6.24
CA GLU A 52 7.67 3.87 5.27
C GLU A 52 7.92 5.12 4.43
N SER A 53 8.69 6.10 4.92
CA SER A 53 9.10 7.22 4.07
C SER A 53 10.02 6.74 2.94
N LEU A 54 10.88 5.75 3.21
CA LEU A 54 11.71 5.12 2.18
C LEU A 54 10.88 4.30 1.21
N VAL A 55 9.85 3.59 1.69
CA VAL A 55 8.91 2.84 0.82
C VAL A 55 8.36 3.77 -0.27
N VAL A 56 7.78 4.89 0.14
CA VAL A 56 7.14 5.83 -0.79
C VAL A 56 8.19 6.55 -1.65
N ALA A 57 9.35 6.95 -1.08
CA ALA A 57 10.40 7.62 -1.83
C ALA A 57 11.01 6.72 -2.92
N ILE A 58 11.25 5.44 -2.62
CA ILE A 58 11.78 4.47 -3.60
C ILE A 58 10.74 4.23 -4.71
N ALA A 59 9.47 4.06 -4.34
CA ALA A 59 8.39 3.88 -5.29
C ALA A 59 8.20 5.11 -6.19
N ASP A 60 8.27 6.33 -5.64
CA ASP A 60 8.27 7.59 -6.41
C ASP A 60 9.41 7.62 -7.43
N GLY A 61 10.63 7.35 -6.98
CA GLY A 61 11.80 7.29 -7.86
C GLY A 61 11.67 6.25 -8.96
N PHE A 62 11.18 5.04 -8.63
CA PHE A 62 10.95 3.98 -9.60
C PHE A 62 9.88 4.36 -10.62
N SER A 63 8.75 4.90 -10.17
CA SER A 63 7.66 5.34 -11.05
C SER A 63 8.14 6.41 -12.04
N ARG A 64 8.83 7.43 -11.54
CA ARG A 64 9.37 8.52 -12.37
C ARG A 64 10.43 8.04 -13.37
N ALA A 65 11.30 7.13 -12.98
CA ALA A 65 12.33 6.59 -13.85
C ALA A 65 11.80 5.62 -14.91
N SER A 66 10.77 4.83 -14.57
CA SER A 66 10.21 3.82 -15.46
C SER A 66 9.00 4.30 -16.27
N GLY A 67 8.36 5.39 -15.87
CA GLY A 67 7.08 5.85 -16.42
C GLY A 67 5.89 4.96 -16.06
N ARG A 68 6.00 4.11 -15.03
CA ARG A 68 4.98 3.11 -14.68
C ARG A 68 4.23 3.48 -13.41
N LEU A 69 2.96 3.06 -13.37
CA LEU A 69 2.18 3.02 -12.14
C LEU A 69 2.84 2.05 -11.15
N VAL A 70 2.91 2.43 -9.89
CA VAL A 70 3.47 1.62 -8.79
C VAL A 70 2.47 1.46 -7.66
N ALA A 71 2.67 0.45 -6.83
CA ALA A 71 1.91 0.28 -5.61
C ALA A 71 2.82 0.31 -4.38
N CYS A 72 2.32 0.94 -3.31
CA CYS A 72 2.94 0.97 -2.00
C CYS A 72 1.99 0.39 -0.96
N ASN A 73 2.58 -0.26 0.04
CA ASN A 73 1.85 -0.74 1.20
C ASN A 73 2.58 -0.32 2.48
N VAL A 74 1.88 0.37 3.38
CA VAL A 74 2.42 0.85 4.66
C VAL A 74 1.60 0.30 5.82
N HIS A 75 2.23 0.18 6.99
CA HIS A 75 1.62 -0.46 8.14
C HIS A 75 0.83 0.53 9.00
N VAL A 76 -0.49 0.42 8.97
CA VAL A 76 -1.48 1.13 9.79
C VAL A 76 -1.21 2.64 9.93
N ALA A 77 -1.73 3.29 10.95
CA ALA A 77 -1.62 4.75 11.10
C ALA A 77 -0.19 5.25 11.32
N PRO A 78 0.65 4.64 12.17
CA PRO A 78 2.06 5.05 12.28
C PRO A 78 2.83 4.94 10.96
N GLY A 79 2.63 3.86 10.21
CA GLY A 79 3.29 3.69 8.91
C GLY A 79 2.84 4.73 7.89
N LEU A 80 1.55 5.03 7.83
CA LEU A 80 1.06 6.13 6.99
C LEU A 80 1.64 7.47 7.46
N GLY A 81 1.67 7.73 8.76
CA GLY A 81 2.27 8.94 9.33
C GLY A 81 3.74 9.11 8.94
N ASN A 82 4.53 8.04 9.00
CA ASN A 82 5.92 8.02 8.56
C ASN A 82 6.08 8.31 7.05
N ALA A 83 5.11 7.89 6.24
CA ALA A 83 5.15 8.04 4.78
C ALA A 83 4.77 9.45 4.30
N MET A 84 4.11 10.28 5.12
CA MET A 84 3.47 11.53 4.70
C MET A 84 4.41 12.51 4.00
N GLY A 85 5.66 12.67 4.47
CA GLY A 85 6.62 13.56 3.82
C GLY A 85 6.98 13.13 2.40
N SER A 86 7.21 11.84 2.18
CA SER A 86 7.49 11.30 0.85
C SER A 86 6.24 11.28 -0.03
N LEU A 87 5.07 11.06 0.57
CA LEU A 87 3.79 11.15 -0.14
C LEU A 87 3.52 12.59 -0.63
N TYR A 88 3.88 13.60 0.16
CA TYR A 88 3.82 14.99 -0.26
C TYR A 88 4.66 15.23 -1.53
N ASN A 89 5.90 14.72 -1.56
CA ASN A 89 6.77 14.85 -2.72
C ASN A 89 6.18 14.16 -3.97
N ALA A 90 5.70 12.93 -3.82
CA ALA A 90 5.05 12.18 -4.91
C ALA A 90 3.79 12.88 -5.43
N SER A 91 2.98 13.43 -4.53
CA SER A 91 1.80 14.23 -4.86
C SER A 91 2.18 15.50 -5.63
N PHE A 92 3.18 16.23 -5.14
CA PHE A 92 3.65 17.47 -5.78
C PHE A 92 4.20 17.24 -7.19
N THR A 93 4.87 16.11 -7.42
CA THR A 93 5.41 15.74 -8.74
C THR A 93 4.39 15.05 -9.65
N GLY A 94 3.18 14.75 -9.16
CA GLY A 94 2.14 14.06 -9.92
C GLY A 94 2.49 12.60 -10.23
N THR A 95 3.27 11.95 -9.37
CA THR A 95 3.71 10.57 -9.58
C THR A 95 2.51 9.61 -9.49
N PRO A 96 2.26 8.77 -10.51
CA PRO A 96 1.18 7.79 -10.47
C PRO A 96 1.50 6.68 -9.47
N MET A 97 0.71 6.60 -8.39
CA MET A 97 0.95 5.69 -7.28
C MET A 97 -0.36 5.24 -6.64
N ILE A 98 -0.46 3.94 -6.35
CA ILE A 98 -1.48 3.38 -5.46
C ILE A 98 -0.84 3.20 -4.09
N LEU A 99 -1.35 3.92 -3.08
CA LEU A 99 -0.93 3.77 -1.69
C LEU A 99 -2.01 3.03 -0.91
N THR A 100 -1.64 1.95 -0.27
CA THR A 100 -2.49 1.22 0.68
C THR A 100 -1.87 1.27 2.07
N ALA A 101 -2.70 1.45 3.07
CA ALA A 101 -2.32 1.32 4.48
C ALA A 101 -3.14 0.20 5.10
N GLY A 102 -2.47 -0.75 5.76
CA GLY A 102 -3.17 -1.81 6.47
C GLY A 102 -4.08 -1.24 7.55
N GLN A 103 -5.19 -1.91 7.81
CA GLN A 103 -6.10 -1.56 8.89
C GLN A 103 -6.45 -2.81 9.69
N GLN A 104 -6.73 -2.62 10.95
CA GLN A 104 -7.22 -3.68 11.81
C GLN A 104 -8.62 -4.13 11.37
N GLU A 105 -9.03 -5.30 11.82
CA GLU A 105 -10.38 -5.81 11.62
C GLU A 105 -11.41 -4.79 12.14
N GLN A 106 -12.51 -4.63 11.41
CA GLN A 106 -13.47 -3.55 11.64
C GLN A 106 -14.06 -3.56 13.07
N GLY A 107 -14.41 -4.75 13.59
CA GLY A 107 -14.95 -4.88 14.94
C GLY A 107 -13.92 -4.49 16.00
N HIS A 108 -12.65 -4.86 15.80
CA HIS A 108 -11.56 -4.45 16.68
C HIS A 108 -11.29 -2.95 16.59
N GLY A 109 -11.40 -2.36 15.40
CA GLY A 109 -11.27 -0.92 15.19
C GLY A 109 -12.23 -0.08 16.03
N LEU A 110 -13.41 -0.59 16.38
CA LEU A 110 -14.37 0.10 17.24
C LEU A 110 -13.87 0.33 18.66
N THR A 111 -12.86 -0.41 19.11
CA THR A 111 -12.25 -0.24 20.44
C THR A 111 -11.08 0.74 20.45
N GLU A 112 -10.79 1.37 19.30
CA GLU A 112 -9.66 2.29 19.10
C GLU A 112 -8.33 1.73 19.62
N PRO A 113 -7.93 0.51 19.19
CA PRO A 113 -6.72 -0.11 19.69
C PRO A 113 -5.47 0.67 19.27
N VAL A 114 -4.34 0.35 19.91
CA VAL A 114 -3.02 0.86 19.49
C VAL A 114 -2.82 0.65 17.98
N LEU A 115 -2.28 1.64 17.31
CA LEU A 115 -2.07 1.71 15.85
C LEU A 115 -3.33 2.04 15.02
N TYR A 116 -4.50 2.13 15.64
CA TYR A 116 -5.70 2.60 14.96
C TYR A 116 -5.58 4.09 14.59
N GLY A 117 -6.13 4.46 13.44
CA GLY A 117 -6.20 5.85 13.01
C GLY A 117 -7.11 6.04 11.81
N PRO A 118 -7.54 7.30 11.57
CA PRO A 118 -8.42 7.64 10.45
C PRO A 118 -7.61 7.75 9.14
N LEU A 119 -7.14 6.61 8.62
CA LEU A 119 -6.15 6.52 7.53
C LEU A 119 -6.54 7.34 6.29
N VAL A 120 -7.83 7.28 5.89
CA VAL A 120 -8.33 8.02 4.73
C VAL A 120 -8.20 9.53 4.95
N GLN A 121 -8.62 10.01 6.13
CA GLN A 121 -8.53 11.42 6.47
C GLN A 121 -7.08 11.90 6.57
N MET A 122 -6.17 11.06 7.08
CA MET A 122 -4.75 11.39 7.15
C MET A 122 -4.14 11.59 5.76
N ALA A 123 -4.49 10.76 4.78
CA ALA A 123 -3.95 10.85 3.43
C ALA A 123 -4.67 11.89 2.54
N GLU A 124 -5.89 12.27 2.89
CA GLU A 124 -6.80 13.09 2.06
C GLU A 124 -6.16 14.33 1.42
N PRO A 125 -5.32 15.12 2.11
CA PRO A 125 -4.72 16.31 1.51
C PRO A 125 -3.73 16.03 0.38
N LEU A 126 -3.24 14.80 0.28
CA LEU A 126 -2.13 14.42 -0.60
C LEU A 126 -2.52 13.42 -1.70
N VAL A 127 -3.80 13.02 -1.78
CA VAL A 127 -4.27 12.03 -2.75
C VAL A 127 -5.47 12.57 -3.53
N ILE A 128 -5.55 12.19 -4.81
CA ILE A 128 -6.64 12.64 -5.71
C ILE A 128 -7.86 11.72 -5.67
N GLY A 129 -7.69 10.45 -5.29
CA GLY A 129 -8.74 9.47 -5.12
C GLY A 129 -8.51 8.65 -3.86
N ARG A 130 -9.58 8.26 -3.18
CA ARG A 130 -9.53 7.49 -1.95
C ARG A 130 -10.71 6.53 -1.82
N SER A 131 -10.47 5.37 -1.21
CA SER A 131 -11.51 4.39 -0.87
C SER A 131 -11.14 3.67 0.42
N ARG A 132 -12.16 3.26 1.16
CA ARG A 132 -12.04 2.33 2.28
C ARG A 132 -12.25 0.91 1.82
#